data_ece80cf41cd1b6a394951dd37d7c449f
#
_entry.id   ece80cf41cd1b6a394951dd37d7c449f
#
_cell.length_a   1.000
_cell.length_b   1.000
_cell.length_c   1.000
_cell.angle_alpha   90.00
_cell.angle_beta   90.00
_cell.angle_gamma   90.00
#
_symmetry.space_group_name_H-M   'P 1'
#
loop_
_entity.id
_entity.type
_entity.pdbx_description
1 polymer ?
#
loop_
_entity_poly.entity_id
_entity_poly.type
_entity_poly.pdbx_seq_one_letter_code
_entity_poly.pdbx_strand_id
1 'polypeptide(L)'
;MDIQDELRIHLKSATLVATAIIASLVIYLGLVEVLRGVYRPFRGFVTLANMQQLRYAVFGAAVAVIILIRVLRPRLLRKAPAEDAKTTLHRLQRAAIMTMILGEVPGILGLGLFLLSGYNIDFYVLVFASLLLVFMYFPRRTAWEEWLRD
;
A
#
# COMPACT_ATOMS: atom_id res chain seq x y z
N MET A 1 6.06 -28.08 15.79
CA MET A 1 6.68 -26.99 15.02
C MET A 1 6.90 -25.86 16.00
N ASP A 2 8.12 -25.34 16.10
CA ASP A 2 8.45 -24.30 17.10
C ASP A 2 7.75 -22.99 16.71
N ILE A 3 7.28 -22.23 17.69
CA ILE A 3 6.61 -20.91 17.50
C ILE A 3 7.51 -19.97 16.68
N GLN A 4 8.81 -20.11 16.81
CA GLN A 4 9.80 -19.33 16.04
C GLN A 4 9.81 -19.68 14.54
N ASP A 5 9.60 -20.94 14.19
CA ASP A 5 9.52 -21.37 12.80
C ASP A 5 8.22 -20.86 12.14
N GLU A 6 7.11 -20.93 12.85
CA GLU A 6 5.83 -20.38 12.39
C GLU A 6 5.92 -18.85 12.19
N LEU A 7 6.48 -18.13 13.16
CA LEU A 7 6.72 -16.68 13.05
C LEU A 7 7.53 -16.35 11.77
N ARG A 8 8.59 -17.11 11.52
CA ARG A 8 9.46 -16.91 10.35
C ARG A 8 8.71 -17.10 9.03
N ILE A 9 7.85 -18.11 8.94
CA ILE A 9 7.06 -18.39 7.74
C ILE A 9 6.05 -17.27 7.49
N HIS A 10 5.29 -16.85 8.49
CA HIS A 10 4.30 -15.78 8.37
C HIS A 10 4.93 -14.43 8.06
N LEU A 11 6.06 -14.12 8.71
CA LEU A 11 6.81 -12.90 8.43
C LEU A 11 7.38 -12.90 7.00
N LYS A 12 7.90 -14.04 6.52
CA LYS A 12 8.42 -14.17 5.16
C LYS A 12 7.33 -13.91 4.13
N SER A 13 6.13 -14.43 4.32
CA SER A 13 4.99 -14.19 3.44
C SER A 13 4.59 -12.71 3.42
N ALA A 14 4.50 -12.06 4.57
CA ALA A 14 4.16 -10.64 4.66
C ALA A 14 5.25 -9.76 4.02
N THR A 15 6.52 -10.08 4.22
CA THR A 15 7.65 -9.37 3.60
C THR A 15 7.66 -9.55 2.09
N LEU A 16 7.34 -10.74 1.59
CA LEU A 16 7.26 -11.00 0.15
C LEU A 16 6.18 -10.14 -0.51
N VAL A 17 4.99 -10.04 0.11
CA VAL A 17 3.92 -9.16 -0.38
C VAL A 17 4.36 -7.69 -0.36
N ALA A 18 4.98 -7.22 0.72
CA ALA A 18 5.49 -5.85 0.81
C ALA A 18 6.53 -5.54 -0.28
N THR A 19 7.45 -6.48 -0.53
CA THR A 19 8.47 -6.34 -1.59
C THR A 19 7.84 -6.34 -2.98
N ALA A 20 6.83 -7.17 -3.22
CA ALA A 20 6.10 -7.20 -4.50
C ALA A 20 5.39 -5.85 -4.75
N ILE A 21 4.78 -5.25 -3.72
CA ILE A 21 4.13 -3.94 -3.82
C ILE A 21 5.15 -2.83 -4.11
N ILE A 22 6.32 -2.84 -3.46
CA ILE A 22 7.39 -1.89 -3.77
C ILE A 22 7.84 -2.05 -5.23
N ALA A 23 8.00 -3.28 -5.69
CA ALA A 23 8.36 -3.55 -7.08
C ALA A 23 7.29 -3.04 -8.07
N SER A 24 5.99 -3.22 -7.77
CA SER A 24 4.90 -2.68 -8.60
C SER A 24 4.93 -1.15 -8.67
N LEU A 25 5.16 -0.46 -7.55
CA LEU A 25 5.29 1.00 -7.52
C LEU A 25 6.49 1.50 -8.34
N VAL A 26 7.62 0.78 -8.31
CA VAL A 26 8.77 1.08 -9.18
C VAL A 26 8.44 0.87 -10.65
N ILE A 27 7.69 -0.19 -10.98
CA ILE A 27 7.21 -0.44 -12.36
C ILE A 27 6.28 0.70 -12.81
N TYR A 28 5.38 1.19 -11.95
CA TYR A 28 4.51 2.34 -12.27
C TYR A 28 5.33 3.59 -12.58
N LEU A 29 6.38 3.87 -11.78
CA LEU A 29 7.31 4.97 -12.07
C LEU A 29 7.99 4.81 -13.42
N GLY A 30 8.52 3.62 -13.72
CA GLY A 30 9.14 3.32 -15.00
C GLY A 30 8.18 3.50 -16.18
N LEU A 31 6.95 3.01 -16.05
CA LEU A 31 5.91 3.13 -17.07
C LEU A 31 5.59 4.60 -17.36
N VAL A 32 5.41 5.42 -16.34
CA VAL A 32 5.14 6.86 -16.49
C VAL A 32 6.30 7.57 -17.17
N GLU A 33 7.55 7.27 -16.80
CA GLU A 33 8.73 7.87 -17.46
C GLU A 33 8.85 7.47 -18.93
N VAL A 34 8.57 6.21 -19.27
CA VAL A 34 8.56 5.74 -20.67
C VAL A 34 7.47 6.46 -21.46
N LEU A 35 6.24 6.54 -20.94
CA LEU A 35 5.14 7.23 -21.63
C LEU A 35 5.45 8.71 -21.85
N ARG A 36 6.02 9.38 -20.86
CA ARG A 36 6.46 10.78 -21.00
C ARG A 36 7.60 10.97 -21.99
N GLY A 37 8.48 9.98 -22.10
CA GLY A 37 9.59 10.00 -23.05
C GLY A 37 9.14 9.82 -24.50
N VAL A 38 8.22 8.87 -24.72
CA VAL A 38 7.72 8.49 -26.05
C VAL A 38 6.70 9.51 -26.57
N TYR A 39 5.75 9.93 -25.72
CA TYR A 39 4.68 10.87 -26.09
C TYR A 39 4.96 12.25 -25.49
N ARG A 40 5.62 13.12 -26.24
CA ARG A 40 5.93 14.50 -25.80
C ARG A 40 5.11 15.54 -26.57
N PRO A 41 4.23 16.32 -25.91
CA PRO A 41 3.77 16.27 -24.51
C PRO A 41 2.69 15.21 -24.30
N PHE A 42 2.85 14.36 -23.26
CA PHE A 42 1.79 13.43 -22.87
C PHE A 42 0.65 14.19 -22.17
N ARG A 43 -0.53 14.15 -22.77
CA ARG A 43 -1.73 14.86 -22.27
C ARG A 43 -2.82 13.91 -21.72
N GLY A 44 -2.47 12.64 -21.50
CA GLY A 44 -3.45 11.61 -21.15
C GLY A 44 -4.14 11.00 -22.37
N PHE A 45 -4.77 9.86 -22.14
CA PHE A 45 -5.48 9.14 -23.22
C PHE A 45 -6.93 9.62 -23.41
N VAL A 46 -7.47 10.42 -22.49
CA VAL A 46 -8.87 10.85 -22.49
C VAL A 46 -8.96 12.36 -22.22
N THR A 47 -9.71 13.06 -23.05
CA THR A 47 -10.10 14.45 -22.80
C THR A 47 -11.42 14.46 -22.04
N LEU A 48 -11.36 14.59 -20.71
CA LEU A 48 -12.55 14.69 -19.87
C LEU A 48 -12.90 16.16 -19.61
N ALA A 49 -14.19 16.50 -19.75
CA ALA A 49 -14.68 17.85 -19.51
C ALA A 49 -14.48 18.33 -18.04
N ASN A 50 -14.47 17.38 -17.08
CA ASN A 50 -14.42 17.66 -15.64
C ASN A 50 -13.17 17.10 -14.97
N MET A 51 -12.00 17.32 -15.57
CA MET A 51 -10.72 16.78 -15.09
C MET A 51 -10.39 17.20 -13.66
N GLN A 52 -10.75 18.41 -13.27
CA GLN A 52 -10.50 18.91 -11.92
C GLN A 52 -11.35 18.17 -10.86
N GLN A 53 -12.58 17.82 -11.17
CA GLN A 53 -13.42 17.03 -10.27
C GLN A 53 -12.85 15.62 -10.08
N LEU A 54 -12.39 14.98 -11.17
CA LEU A 54 -11.74 13.67 -11.09
C LEU A 54 -10.48 13.73 -10.20
N ARG A 55 -9.67 14.78 -10.35
CA ARG A 55 -8.49 15.01 -9.52
C ARG A 55 -8.85 15.07 -8.02
N TYR A 56 -9.84 15.88 -7.66
CA TYR A 56 -10.29 15.97 -6.26
C TYR A 56 -10.88 14.65 -5.76
N ALA A 57 -11.62 13.91 -6.57
CA ALA A 57 -12.15 12.61 -6.20
C ALA A 57 -11.03 11.60 -5.92
N VAL A 58 -9.99 11.57 -6.76
CA VAL A 58 -8.83 10.68 -6.59
C VAL A 58 -8.04 11.02 -5.31
N PHE A 59 -7.77 12.30 -5.06
CA PHE A 59 -7.11 12.71 -3.82
C PHE A 59 -7.97 12.43 -2.59
N GLY A 60 -9.28 12.68 -2.67
CA GLY A 60 -10.23 12.35 -1.60
C GLY A 60 -10.25 10.83 -1.30
N ALA A 61 -10.26 9.99 -2.33
CA ALA A 61 -10.17 8.55 -2.19
C ALA A 61 -8.84 8.11 -1.55
N ALA A 62 -7.71 8.70 -1.97
CA ALA A 62 -6.40 8.40 -1.37
C ALA A 62 -6.36 8.77 0.13
N VAL A 63 -6.87 9.93 0.50
CA VAL A 63 -6.99 10.34 1.91
C VAL A 63 -7.91 9.40 2.69
N ALA A 64 -9.04 9.00 2.12
CA ALA A 64 -9.96 8.05 2.74
C ALA A 64 -9.28 6.69 3.00
N VAL A 65 -8.45 6.20 2.08
CA VAL A 65 -7.66 4.97 2.27
C VAL A 65 -6.66 5.12 3.42
N ILE A 66 -5.97 6.25 3.52
CA ILE A 66 -5.03 6.51 4.63
C ILE A 66 -5.76 6.49 5.98
N ILE A 67 -6.92 7.13 6.06
CA ILE A 67 -7.76 7.11 7.27
C ILE A 67 -8.24 5.69 7.56
N LEU A 68 -8.66 4.95 6.54
CA LEU A 68 -9.11 3.57 6.67
C LEU A 68 -8.00 2.67 7.25
N ILE A 69 -6.76 2.80 6.77
CA ILE A 69 -5.60 2.07 7.31
C ILE A 69 -5.43 2.40 8.81
N ARG A 70 -5.48 3.68 9.17
CA ARG A 70 -5.34 4.12 10.58
C ARG A 70 -6.43 3.56 11.49
N VAL A 71 -7.64 3.41 11.01
CA VAL A 71 -8.78 2.90 11.79
C VAL A 71 -8.80 1.37 11.79
N LEU A 72 -8.53 0.75 10.64
CA LEU A 72 -8.65 -0.70 10.46
C LEU A 72 -7.53 -1.46 11.16
N ARG A 73 -6.30 -0.97 11.05
CA ARG A 73 -5.12 -1.66 11.61
C ARG A 73 -5.23 -1.94 13.11
N PRO A 74 -5.54 -0.98 14.01
CA PRO A 74 -5.69 -1.27 15.44
C PRO A 74 -6.86 -2.20 15.73
N ARG A 75 -7.92 -2.17 14.91
CA ARG A 75 -9.05 -3.11 15.03
C ARG A 75 -8.65 -4.54 14.67
N LEU A 76 -7.86 -4.72 13.59
CA LEU A 76 -7.35 -6.02 13.16
C LEU A 76 -6.31 -6.59 14.15
N LEU A 77 -5.56 -5.73 14.84
CA LEU A 77 -4.55 -6.12 15.83
C LEU A 77 -5.11 -6.30 17.25
N ARG A 78 -6.40 -6.05 17.48
CA ARG A 78 -7.00 -6.17 18.81
C ARG A 78 -6.94 -7.63 19.30
N LYS A 79 -6.20 -7.87 20.38
CA LYS A 79 -6.11 -9.20 21.01
C LYS A 79 -7.45 -9.59 21.61
N ALA A 80 -7.87 -10.84 21.41
CA ALA A 80 -8.96 -11.43 22.18
C ALA A 80 -8.35 -12.11 23.44
N PRO A 81 -9.00 -12.00 24.60
CA PRO A 81 -8.55 -12.69 25.80
C PRO A 81 -8.53 -14.22 25.54
N ALA A 82 -7.42 -14.88 25.87
CA ALA A 82 -7.18 -16.33 25.70
C ALA A 82 -7.03 -16.84 24.24
N GLU A 83 -6.44 -16.04 23.37
CA GLU A 83 -6.19 -16.48 21.99
C GLU A 83 -4.90 -17.31 21.88
N ASP A 84 -4.95 -18.40 21.10
CA ASP A 84 -3.79 -19.27 20.85
C ASP A 84 -2.74 -18.54 19.99
N ALA A 85 -1.45 -18.79 20.23
CA ALA A 85 -0.33 -18.13 19.54
C ALA A 85 -0.41 -18.25 18.00
N LYS A 86 -0.94 -19.36 17.50
CA LYS A 86 -1.15 -19.57 16.05
C LYS A 86 -2.18 -18.62 15.47
N THR A 87 -3.31 -18.48 16.11
CA THR A 87 -4.39 -17.57 15.69
C THR A 87 -3.91 -16.12 15.71
N THR A 88 -3.10 -15.78 16.70
CA THR A 88 -2.45 -14.48 16.82
C THR A 88 -1.52 -14.18 15.64
N LEU A 89 -0.66 -15.14 15.24
CA LEU A 89 0.25 -15.01 14.09
C LEU A 89 -0.51 -14.84 12.76
N HIS A 90 -1.56 -15.62 12.53
CA HIS A 90 -2.42 -15.48 11.36
C HIS A 90 -3.09 -14.10 11.28
N ARG A 91 -3.52 -13.57 12.43
CA ARG A 91 -4.12 -12.23 12.50
C ARG A 91 -3.10 -11.14 12.18
N LEU A 92 -1.88 -11.23 12.73
CA LEU A 92 -0.78 -10.32 12.41
C LEU A 92 -0.44 -10.33 10.92
N GLN A 93 -0.29 -11.51 10.34
CA GLN A 93 -0.03 -11.65 8.92
C GLN A 93 -1.15 -11.03 8.08
N ARG A 94 -2.41 -11.33 8.39
CA ARG A 94 -3.57 -10.78 7.69
C ARG A 94 -3.62 -9.26 7.80
N ALA A 95 -3.39 -8.71 8.99
CA ALA A 95 -3.35 -7.27 9.21
C ALA A 95 -2.22 -6.61 8.44
N ALA A 96 -1.03 -7.22 8.41
CA ALA A 96 0.10 -6.72 7.64
C ALA A 96 -0.20 -6.72 6.13
N ILE A 97 -0.67 -7.84 5.57
CA ILE A 97 -0.98 -7.97 4.14
C ILE A 97 -2.08 -6.97 3.74
N MET A 98 -3.17 -6.87 4.50
CA MET A 98 -4.25 -5.91 4.23
C MET A 98 -3.76 -4.47 4.25
N THR A 99 -2.93 -4.11 5.23
CA THR A 99 -2.34 -2.78 5.32
C THR A 99 -1.43 -2.48 4.11
N MET A 100 -0.65 -3.46 3.66
CA MET A 100 0.21 -3.31 2.49
C MET A 100 -0.60 -3.12 1.20
N ILE A 101 -1.63 -3.94 0.97
CA ILE A 101 -2.52 -3.83 -0.20
C ILE A 101 -3.21 -2.45 -0.21
N LEU A 102 -3.76 -2.02 0.93
CA LEU A 102 -4.36 -0.69 1.04
C LEU A 102 -3.32 0.43 0.82
N GLY A 103 -2.08 0.22 1.26
CA GLY A 103 -0.98 1.16 1.04
C GLY A 103 -0.61 1.37 -0.43
N GLU A 104 -0.87 0.39 -1.30
CA GLU A 104 -0.63 0.49 -2.75
C GLU A 104 -1.71 1.33 -3.46
N VAL A 105 -2.93 1.38 -2.92
CA VAL A 105 -4.09 2.01 -3.58
C VAL A 105 -3.83 3.45 -4.03
N PRO A 106 -3.24 4.36 -3.23
CA PRO A 106 -2.93 5.71 -3.72
C PRO A 106 -2.02 5.70 -4.96
N GLY A 107 -1.05 4.79 -5.04
CA GLY A 107 -0.18 4.65 -6.21
C GLY A 107 -0.92 4.21 -7.46
N ILE A 108 -1.84 3.24 -7.33
CA ILE A 108 -2.71 2.78 -8.42
C ILE A 108 -3.63 3.92 -8.89
N LEU A 109 -4.23 4.65 -7.96
CA LEU A 109 -5.08 5.81 -8.26
C LEU A 109 -4.27 6.91 -8.97
N GLY A 110 -3.03 7.15 -8.53
CA GLY A 110 -2.12 8.08 -9.17
C GLY A 110 -1.78 7.70 -10.61
N LEU A 111 -1.49 6.41 -10.84
CA LEU A 111 -1.25 5.88 -12.17
C LEU A 111 -2.48 6.06 -13.07
N GLY A 112 -3.66 5.71 -12.58
CA GLY A 112 -4.92 5.90 -13.30
C GLY A 112 -5.16 7.37 -13.66
N LEU A 113 -4.95 8.28 -12.71
CA LEU A 113 -5.08 9.73 -12.95
C LEU A 113 -4.10 10.21 -14.02
N PHE A 114 -2.83 9.78 -13.96
CA PHE A 114 -1.83 10.12 -14.96
C PHE A 114 -2.21 9.63 -16.38
N LEU A 115 -2.63 8.36 -16.49
CA LEU A 115 -3.03 7.79 -17.77
C LEU A 115 -4.23 8.51 -18.39
N LEU A 116 -5.17 8.95 -17.56
CA LEU A 116 -6.36 9.67 -18.03
C LEU A 116 -6.05 11.13 -18.40
N SER A 117 -5.26 11.83 -17.57
CA SER A 117 -5.11 13.28 -17.61
C SER A 117 -3.73 13.79 -18.04
N GLY A 118 -2.71 12.95 -17.95
CA GLY A 118 -1.32 13.35 -18.14
C GLY A 118 -0.71 14.13 -16.97
N TYR A 119 -1.40 14.28 -15.82
CA TYR A 119 -0.89 14.99 -14.64
C TYR A 119 0.19 14.18 -13.93
N ASN A 120 1.44 14.44 -14.27
CA ASN A 120 2.59 13.74 -13.70
C ASN A 120 2.88 14.10 -12.25
N ILE A 121 2.69 15.35 -11.83
CA ILE A 121 2.96 15.79 -10.46
C ILE A 121 2.03 15.06 -9.47
N ASP A 122 0.75 14.96 -9.80
CA ASP A 122 -0.24 14.27 -8.96
C ASP A 122 0.09 12.77 -8.82
N PHE A 123 0.56 12.15 -9.90
CA PHE A 123 1.05 10.78 -9.87
C PHE A 123 2.21 10.60 -8.89
N TYR A 124 3.24 11.47 -8.98
CA TYR A 124 4.39 11.36 -8.07
C TYR A 124 4.01 11.56 -6.61
N VAL A 125 3.12 12.50 -6.31
CA VAL A 125 2.62 12.75 -4.95
C VAL A 125 1.93 11.50 -4.41
N LEU A 126 1.06 10.86 -5.20
CA LEU A 126 0.31 9.68 -4.79
C LEU A 126 1.19 8.43 -4.67
N VAL A 127 2.15 8.23 -5.57
CA VAL A 127 3.14 7.14 -5.46
C VAL A 127 4.03 7.34 -4.25
N PHE A 128 4.48 8.56 -3.99
CA PHE A 128 5.26 8.87 -2.79
C PHE A 128 4.48 8.60 -1.50
N ALA A 129 3.19 8.97 -1.48
CA ALA A 129 2.30 8.63 -0.36
C ALA A 129 2.18 7.11 -0.16
N SER A 130 2.03 6.33 -1.25
CA SER A 130 2.03 4.86 -1.20
C SER A 130 3.34 4.29 -0.65
N LEU A 131 4.49 4.76 -1.15
CA LEU A 131 5.79 4.33 -0.67
C LEU A 131 5.96 4.63 0.83
N LEU A 132 5.58 5.83 1.28
CA LEU A 132 5.59 6.19 2.71
C LEU A 132 4.75 5.23 3.54
N LEU A 133 3.52 4.92 3.10
CA LEU A 133 2.65 3.98 3.81
C LEU A 133 3.28 2.58 3.89
N VAL A 134 3.81 2.07 2.77
CA VAL A 134 4.45 0.75 2.72
C VAL A 134 5.67 0.71 3.63
N PHE A 135 6.54 1.75 3.61
CA PHE A 135 7.71 1.81 4.49
C PHE A 135 7.35 1.96 5.97
N MET A 136 6.33 2.76 6.28
CA MET A 136 5.87 2.98 7.66
C MET A 136 5.28 1.71 8.28
N TYR A 137 4.60 0.91 7.47
CA TYR A 137 3.94 -0.31 7.92
C TYR A 137 4.67 -1.59 7.51
N PHE A 138 5.92 -1.48 7.05
CA PHE A 138 6.72 -2.63 6.64
C PHE A 138 6.84 -3.65 7.79
N PRO A 139 6.58 -4.95 7.53
CA PRO A 139 6.63 -5.98 8.56
C PRO A 139 8.05 -6.15 9.08
N ARG A 140 8.30 -5.75 10.34
CA ARG A 140 9.60 -5.87 11.02
C ARG A 140 9.52 -6.98 12.05
N ARG A 141 10.54 -7.83 12.08
CA ARG A 141 10.64 -8.96 12.99
C ARG A 141 10.54 -8.52 14.47
N THR A 142 11.27 -7.48 14.83
CA THR A 142 11.28 -6.94 16.19
C THR A 142 9.89 -6.53 16.69
N ALA A 143 9.13 -5.85 15.83
CA ALA A 143 7.76 -5.43 16.18
C ALA A 143 6.81 -6.62 16.36
N TRP A 144 7.01 -7.72 15.63
CA TRP A 144 6.20 -8.93 15.77
C TRP A 144 6.58 -9.73 17.03
N GLU A 145 7.87 -9.80 17.35
CA GLU A 145 8.36 -10.45 18.58
C GLU A 145 7.90 -9.72 19.85
N GLU A 146 7.95 -8.38 19.85
CA GLU A 146 7.43 -7.55 20.95
C GLU A 146 5.93 -7.78 21.13
N TRP A 147 5.18 -7.78 20.04
CA TRP A 147 3.72 -7.94 20.09
C TRP A 147 3.27 -9.34 20.57
N LEU A 148 4.10 -10.38 20.38
CA LEU A 148 3.84 -11.72 20.90
C LEU A 148 4.16 -11.85 22.40
N ARG A 149 5.01 -10.98 22.95
CA ARG A 149 5.37 -10.98 24.38
C ARG A 149 4.34 -10.27 25.27
N ASP A 150 3.70 -9.23 24.74
CA ASP A 150 2.64 -8.46 25.44
C ASP A 150 1.28 -9.19 25.36
#